data_ab2b2ab50daaf07be83181515b3a327b
#
_entry.id   ab2b2ab50daaf07be83181515b3a327b
#
_cell.length_a   1.000
_cell.length_b   1.000
_cell.length_c   1.000
_cell.angle_alpha   90.00
_cell.angle_beta   90.00
_cell.angle_gamma   90.00
#
_symmetry.space_group_name_H-M   'P 1'
#
loop_
_entity.id
_entity.type
_entity.pdbx_description
1 polymer ?
#
loop_
_entity_poly.entity_id
_entity_poly.type
_entity_poly.pdbx_seq_one_letter_code
_entity_poly.pdbx_strand_id
1 'polypeptide(L)'
;MSLSEKGRTYVLFAIVVLACAFGSLTQTVMNSMLGGVEADFGVNASVGQWLTTIYMLVLGITVPAVTFLSQRLSLRNVVFLALGLFLVGGIVDVLAPTFGVLVFGRVLQAVGAGITLPVLQSIAMTRFPKGQNGTAMGIAGIAMGFAPNIGPLIGGALVDSWGWRSFFWLFIAIVVLLILAAFLLIAREDAPMRDARFEGVSFLYSALGFGGLLLAFSNAASLGVQSPLVWVPAVVGIACLVFFVARQKRIEHPLISMRIFESSHFRISFIAQNCLFASFMGITLIVPLYVQGLCGGSAVEAGIAFIPATILAVVVNPLAGILSDKVGARPVVIVAAALLTVGAVSMAFMDENTPLWMTTLMQTVRGMGVSALIGPLNSWGMSGLPREIMMDASAFFAAVRQACASLGTAIMVLVITSLSATAQSGAMNMSFAYQAAFGISAVLAACVLIVVIAKVR
;
A
#
# COMPACT_ATOMS: atom_id res chain seq x y z
N MET A 1 -3.52 31.80 -18.22
CA MET A 1 -3.03 32.15 -16.88
C MET A 1 -1.72 31.39 -16.63
N SER A 2 -0.56 32.05 -16.59
CA SER A 2 0.71 31.37 -16.28
C SER A 2 0.80 31.18 -14.76
N LEU A 3 0.62 29.93 -14.31
CA LEU A 3 0.85 29.58 -12.92
C LEU A 3 2.33 29.87 -12.55
N SER A 4 2.57 30.40 -11.35
CA SER A 4 3.90 30.52 -10.78
C SER A 4 4.56 29.13 -10.68
N GLU A 5 5.89 29.04 -10.64
CA GLU A 5 6.60 27.76 -10.50
C GLU A 5 6.13 26.96 -9.27
N LYS A 6 5.90 27.64 -8.15
CA LYS A 6 5.29 27.04 -6.96
C LYS A 6 3.90 26.49 -7.26
N GLY A 7 3.04 27.27 -7.92
CA GLY A 7 1.68 26.83 -8.27
C GLY A 7 1.68 25.57 -9.14
N ARG A 8 2.61 25.46 -10.10
CA ARG A 8 2.79 24.29 -10.97
C ARG A 8 3.17 23.04 -10.15
N THR A 9 4.07 23.19 -9.17
CA THR A 9 4.47 22.09 -8.27
C THR A 9 3.30 21.58 -7.45
N TYR A 10 2.49 22.47 -6.86
CA TYR A 10 1.31 22.05 -6.08
C TYR A 10 0.25 21.37 -6.93
N VAL A 11 0.01 21.86 -8.14
CA VAL A 11 -0.96 21.24 -9.07
C VAL A 11 -0.48 19.86 -9.50
N LEU A 12 0.79 19.71 -9.90
CA LEU A 12 1.39 18.43 -10.24
C LEU A 12 1.24 17.43 -9.07
N PHE A 13 1.58 17.87 -7.87
CA PHE A 13 1.48 17.06 -6.67
C PHE A 13 0.04 16.64 -6.38
N ALA A 14 -0.93 17.55 -6.49
CA ALA A 14 -2.35 17.24 -6.29
C ALA A 14 -2.86 16.19 -7.29
N ILE A 15 -2.49 16.30 -8.57
CA ILE A 15 -2.86 15.33 -9.61
C ILE A 15 -2.29 13.95 -9.27
N VAL A 16 -1.00 13.88 -8.85
CA VAL A 16 -0.36 12.61 -8.53
C VAL A 16 -0.89 12.02 -7.21
N VAL A 17 -1.22 12.84 -6.21
CA VAL A 17 -1.90 12.41 -4.97
C VAL A 17 -3.24 11.76 -5.31
N LEU A 18 -4.06 12.42 -6.13
CA LEU A 18 -5.36 11.87 -6.55
C LEU A 18 -5.18 10.59 -7.36
N ALA A 19 -4.27 10.55 -8.32
CA ALA A 19 -3.99 9.34 -9.11
C ALA A 19 -3.55 8.18 -8.20
N CYS A 20 -2.67 8.42 -7.22
CA CYS A 20 -2.23 7.43 -6.26
C CYS A 20 -3.37 6.97 -5.33
N ALA A 21 -4.21 7.90 -4.86
CA ALA A 21 -5.38 7.60 -4.03
C ALA A 21 -6.36 6.71 -4.80
N PHE A 22 -6.67 7.03 -6.06
CA PHE A 22 -7.53 6.20 -6.90
C PHE A 22 -6.92 4.84 -7.23
N GLY A 23 -5.61 4.75 -7.46
CA GLY A 23 -4.91 3.47 -7.60
C GLY A 23 -5.04 2.60 -6.35
N SER A 24 -4.84 3.19 -5.16
CA SER A 24 -4.99 2.50 -3.87
C SER A 24 -6.43 2.09 -3.58
N LEU A 25 -7.40 2.95 -3.94
CA LEU A 25 -8.83 2.67 -3.81
C LEU A 25 -9.25 1.53 -4.75
N THR A 26 -8.80 1.54 -5.99
CA THR A 26 -9.07 0.51 -7.00
C THR A 26 -8.53 -0.86 -6.55
N GLN A 27 -7.43 -0.89 -5.81
CA GLN A 27 -6.87 -2.10 -5.22
C GLN A 27 -7.85 -2.78 -4.23
N THR A 28 -8.51 -1.99 -3.38
CA THR A 28 -9.29 -2.51 -2.25
C THR A 28 -10.79 -2.59 -2.53
N VAL A 29 -11.30 -1.74 -3.44
CA VAL A 29 -12.73 -1.74 -3.83
C VAL A 29 -13.16 -3.09 -4.41
N MET A 30 -12.24 -3.77 -5.12
CA MET A 30 -12.51 -5.07 -5.73
C MET A 30 -12.98 -6.13 -4.72
N ASN A 31 -12.51 -6.06 -3.47
CA ASN A 31 -12.92 -7.02 -2.43
C ASN A 31 -14.44 -7.00 -2.19
N SER A 32 -15.08 -5.83 -2.28
CA SER A 32 -16.54 -5.68 -2.13
C SER A 32 -17.31 -6.06 -3.40
N MET A 33 -16.62 -6.09 -4.54
CA MET A 33 -17.23 -6.36 -5.84
C MET A 33 -17.16 -7.82 -6.26
N LEU A 34 -16.32 -8.63 -5.58
CA LEU A 34 -16.04 -10.02 -5.98
C LEU A 34 -17.30 -10.82 -6.19
N GLY A 35 -18.26 -10.78 -5.26
CA GLY A 35 -19.51 -11.55 -5.38
C GLY A 35 -20.31 -11.22 -6.64
N GLY A 36 -20.41 -9.93 -7.01
CA GLY A 36 -21.07 -9.51 -8.24
C GLY A 36 -20.33 -9.94 -9.50
N VAL A 37 -19.00 -9.89 -9.48
CA VAL A 37 -18.16 -10.35 -10.60
C VAL A 37 -18.24 -11.87 -10.75
N GLU A 38 -18.17 -12.62 -9.63
CA GLU A 38 -18.26 -14.08 -9.63
C GLU A 38 -19.60 -14.56 -10.21
N ALA A 39 -20.70 -13.90 -9.85
CA ALA A 39 -22.02 -14.18 -10.40
C ALA A 39 -22.11 -13.89 -11.91
N ASP A 40 -21.58 -12.73 -12.37
CA ASP A 40 -21.64 -12.33 -13.77
C ASP A 40 -20.84 -13.25 -14.70
N PHE A 41 -19.67 -13.70 -14.26
CA PHE A 41 -18.78 -14.54 -15.08
C PHE A 41 -18.88 -16.04 -14.78
N GLY A 42 -19.68 -16.45 -13.80
CA GLY A 42 -19.85 -17.86 -13.43
C GLY A 42 -18.57 -18.49 -12.88
N VAL A 43 -17.70 -17.70 -12.21
CA VAL A 43 -16.46 -18.19 -11.62
C VAL A 43 -16.60 -18.37 -10.12
N ASN A 44 -15.83 -19.30 -9.54
CA ASN A 44 -15.82 -19.49 -8.08
C ASN A 44 -14.97 -18.44 -7.36
N ALA A 45 -15.14 -18.30 -6.05
CA ALA A 45 -14.45 -17.33 -5.22
C ALA A 45 -12.91 -17.42 -5.31
N SER A 46 -12.36 -18.63 -5.44
CA SER A 46 -10.90 -18.82 -5.58
C SER A 46 -10.36 -18.22 -6.88
N VAL A 47 -11.14 -18.32 -7.97
CA VAL A 47 -10.81 -17.70 -9.25
C VAL A 47 -11.05 -16.20 -9.19
N GLY A 48 -12.17 -15.75 -8.60
CA GLY A 48 -12.50 -14.33 -8.42
C GLY A 48 -11.41 -13.56 -7.67
N GLN A 49 -10.84 -14.16 -6.65
CA GLN A 49 -9.78 -13.55 -5.83
C GLN A 49 -8.50 -13.20 -6.62
N TRP A 50 -8.29 -13.84 -7.79
CA TRP A 50 -7.18 -13.47 -8.68
C TRP A 50 -7.21 -12.01 -9.14
N LEU A 51 -8.38 -11.37 -9.20
CA LEU A 51 -8.47 -9.94 -9.54
C LEU A 51 -7.76 -9.03 -8.54
N THR A 52 -7.78 -9.39 -7.27
CA THR A 52 -7.05 -8.67 -6.22
C THR A 52 -5.59 -9.09 -6.18
N THR A 53 -5.33 -10.39 -6.26
CA THR A 53 -3.98 -10.96 -6.19
C THR A 53 -3.11 -10.46 -7.35
N ILE A 54 -3.61 -10.51 -8.59
CA ILE A 54 -2.86 -10.05 -9.78
C ILE A 54 -2.56 -8.55 -9.70
N TYR A 55 -3.50 -7.76 -9.18
CA TYR A 55 -3.28 -6.33 -8.99
C TYR A 55 -2.10 -6.06 -8.04
N MET A 56 -2.08 -6.71 -6.87
CA MET A 56 -1.00 -6.56 -5.89
C MET A 56 0.34 -7.05 -6.44
N LEU A 57 0.33 -8.18 -7.15
CA LEU A 57 1.51 -8.78 -7.74
C LEU A 57 2.12 -7.90 -8.82
N VAL A 58 1.31 -7.44 -9.77
CA VAL A 58 1.76 -6.58 -10.88
C VAL A 58 2.21 -5.22 -10.37
N LEU A 59 1.50 -4.64 -9.38
CA LEU A 59 1.93 -3.42 -8.72
C LEU A 59 3.34 -3.58 -8.15
N GLY A 60 3.59 -4.64 -7.38
CA GLY A 60 4.91 -4.91 -6.79
C GLY A 60 6.02 -5.12 -7.82
N ILE A 61 5.72 -5.82 -8.92
CA ILE A 61 6.64 -6.05 -10.05
C ILE A 61 6.97 -4.75 -10.78
N THR A 62 5.99 -3.84 -10.93
CA THR A 62 6.16 -2.61 -11.70
C THR A 62 7.04 -1.59 -11.00
N VAL A 63 6.97 -1.53 -9.67
CA VAL A 63 7.62 -0.49 -8.87
C VAL A 63 9.13 -0.33 -9.17
N PRO A 64 9.96 -1.40 -9.28
CA PRO A 64 11.37 -1.25 -9.63
C PRO A 64 11.62 -0.66 -11.02
N ALA A 65 10.71 -0.84 -11.99
CA ALA A 65 10.85 -0.25 -13.32
C ALA A 65 10.63 1.28 -13.34
N VAL A 66 10.00 1.84 -12.30
CA VAL A 66 9.67 3.28 -12.24
C VAL A 66 10.92 4.13 -12.21
N THR A 67 11.99 3.67 -11.57
CA THR A 67 13.28 4.37 -11.56
C THR A 67 13.81 4.58 -12.98
N PHE A 68 13.83 3.53 -13.79
CA PHE A 68 14.22 3.63 -15.21
C PHE A 68 13.29 4.57 -16.00
N LEU A 69 11.98 4.42 -15.84
CA LEU A 69 11.00 5.28 -16.50
C LEU A 69 11.22 6.76 -16.15
N SER A 70 11.52 7.06 -14.90
CA SER A 70 11.76 8.43 -14.42
C SER A 70 13.11 9.01 -14.90
N GLN A 71 14.08 8.17 -15.22
CA GLN A 71 15.34 8.61 -15.82
C GLN A 71 15.17 8.91 -17.32
N ARG A 72 14.41 8.08 -18.03
CA ARG A 72 14.25 8.15 -19.48
C ARG A 72 13.14 9.08 -19.93
N LEU A 73 12.09 9.21 -19.17
CA LEU A 73 10.93 10.04 -19.49
C LEU A 73 10.87 11.26 -18.59
N SER A 74 10.37 12.37 -19.14
CA SER A 74 10.03 13.51 -18.30
C SER A 74 8.96 13.13 -17.28
N LEU A 75 8.95 13.79 -16.13
CA LEU A 75 7.97 13.56 -15.08
C LEU A 75 6.53 13.67 -15.60
N ARG A 76 6.28 14.64 -16.48
CA ARG A 76 5.00 14.78 -17.19
C ARG A 76 4.62 13.51 -17.94
N ASN A 77 5.52 12.94 -18.72
CA ASN A 77 5.28 11.75 -19.53
C ASN A 77 5.06 10.50 -18.66
N VAL A 78 5.76 10.40 -17.52
CA VAL A 78 5.54 9.32 -16.54
C VAL A 78 4.14 9.40 -15.95
N VAL A 79 3.65 10.61 -15.60
CA VAL A 79 2.28 10.82 -15.11
C VAL A 79 1.26 10.48 -16.18
N PHE A 80 1.46 10.92 -17.44
CA PHE A 80 0.57 10.56 -18.54
C PHE A 80 0.54 9.06 -18.83
N LEU A 81 1.68 8.39 -18.75
CA LEU A 81 1.76 6.93 -18.88
C LEU A 81 0.91 6.24 -17.83
N ALA A 82 1.06 6.62 -16.55
CA ALA A 82 0.29 6.05 -15.45
C ALA A 82 -1.22 6.29 -15.61
N LEU A 83 -1.63 7.53 -15.91
CA LEU A 83 -3.04 7.88 -16.11
C LEU A 83 -3.61 7.23 -17.37
N GLY A 84 -2.82 7.11 -18.45
CA GLY A 84 -3.21 6.40 -19.66
C GLY A 84 -3.46 4.92 -19.42
N LEU A 85 -2.59 4.26 -18.64
CA LEU A 85 -2.78 2.86 -18.22
C LEU A 85 -4.01 2.69 -17.35
N PHE A 86 -4.30 3.63 -16.45
CA PHE A 86 -5.55 3.64 -15.68
C PHE A 86 -6.77 3.77 -16.58
N LEU A 87 -6.73 4.68 -17.54
CA LEU A 87 -7.84 4.90 -18.47
C LEU A 87 -8.11 3.66 -19.32
N VAL A 88 -7.07 3.14 -19.98
CA VAL A 88 -7.21 1.95 -20.83
C VAL A 88 -7.65 0.74 -20.00
N GLY A 89 -7.03 0.51 -18.84
CA GLY A 89 -7.44 -0.56 -17.94
C GLY A 89 -8.89 -0.43 -17.49
N GLY A 90 -9.34 0.78 -17.11
CA GLY A 90 -10.74 1.03 -16.75
C GLY A 90 -11.72 0.76 -17.89
N ILE A 91 -11.39 1.18 -19.13
CA ILE A 91 -12.21 0.89 -20.31
C ILE A 91 -12.28 -0.62 -20.58
N VAL A 92 -11.15 -1.32 -20.49
CA VAL A 92 -11.09 -2.78 -20.63
C VAL A 92 -11.98 -3.47 -19.60
N ASP A 93 -11.92 -3.03 -18.33
CA ASP A 93 -12.70 -3.61 -17.23
C ASP A 93 -14.22 -3.41 -17.43
N VAL A 94 -14.65 -2.21 -17.87
CA VAL A 94 -16.06 -1.93 -18.15
C VAL A 94 -16.59 -2.79 -19.29
N LEU A 95 -15.79 -2.92 -20.34
CA LEU A 95 -16.19 -3.63 -21.58
C LEU A 95 -15.87 -5.13 -21.53
N ALA A 96 -15.33 -5.65 -20.42
CA ALA A 96 -14.88 -7.03 -20.33
C ALA A 96 -16.01 -8.04 -20.63
N PRO A 97 -15.89 -8.83 -21.73
CA PRO A 97 -16.86 -9.88 -22.07
C PRO A 97 -16.55 -11.21 -21.34
N THR A 98 -15.34 -11.37 -20.85
CA THR A 98 -14.87 -12.57 -20.13
C THR A 98 -14.04 -12.20 -18.93
N PHE A 99 -13.97 -13.11 -17.95
CA PHE A 99 -13.14 -12.93 -16.76
C PHE A 99 -11.66 -12.67 -17.08
N GLY A 100 -11.10 -13.35 -18.11
CA GLY A 100 -9.71 -13.15 -18.54
C GLY A 100 -9.44 -11.73 -19.06
N VAL A 101 -10.38 -11.11 -19.76
CA VAL A 101 -10.28 -9.71 -20.21
C VAL A 101 -10.34 -8.75 -19.02
N LEU A 102 -11.18 -9.02 -18.03
CA LEU A 102 -11.22 -8.26 -16.78
C LEU A 102 -9.88 -8.34 -16.03
N VAL A 103 -9.29 -9.53 -15.93
CA VAL A 103 -7.93 -9.72 -15.34
C VAL A 103 -6.89 -8.88 -16.09
N PHE A 104 -6.94 -8.83 -17.42
CA PHE A 104 -6.02 -8.01 -18.21
C PHE A 104 -6.19 -6.51 -17.95
N GLY A 105 -7.41 -6.01 -17.84
CA GLY A 105 -7.67 -4.61 -17.46
C GLY A 105 -7.10 -4.29 -16.06
N ARG A 106 -7.25 -5.21 -15.11
CA ARG A 106 -6.64 -5.12 -13.77
C ARG A 106 -5.12 -5.06 -13.81
N VAL A 107 -4.47 -5.81 -14.70
CA VAL A 107 -3.01 -5.73 -14.92
C VAL A 107 -2.60 -4.33 -15.36
N LEU A 108 -3.30 -3.74 -16.33
CA LEU A 108 -3.00 -2.38 -16.80
C LEU A 108 -3.15 -1.33 -15.70
N GLN A 109 -4.23 -1.41 -14.92
CA GLN A 109 -4.44 -0.53 -13.76
C GLN A 109 -3.34 -0.70 -12.72
N ALA A 110 -2.92 -1.93 -12.42
CA ALA A 110 -1.87 -2.21 -11.45
C ALA A 110 -0.51 -1.65 -11.87
N VAL A 111 -0.17 -1.67 -13.16
CA VAL A 111 1.03 -1.01 -13.69
C VAL A 111 0.93 0.51 -13.46
N GLY A 112 -0.21 1.13 -13.77
CA GLY A 112 -0.45 2.55 -13.49
C GLY A 112 -0.26 2.90 -12.00
N ALA A 113 -0.83 2.09 -11.10
CA ALA A 113 -0.70 2.27 -9.65
C ALA A 113 0.75 2.10 -9.16
N GLY A 114 1.47 1.12 -9.69
CA GLY A 114 2.88 0.89 -9.38
C GLY A 114 3.78 2.07 -9.75
N ILE A 115 3.41 2.83 -10.78
CA ILE A 115 4.12 4.05 -11.17
C ILE A 115 3.80 5.22 -10.24
N THR A 116 2.54 5.42 -9.88
CA THR A 116 2.10 6.65 -9.19
C THR A 116 2.69 6.81 -7.79
N LEU A 117 2.82 5.73 -7.03
CA LEU A 117 3.25 5.79 -5.63
C LEU A 117 4.71 6.24 -5.44
N PRO A 118 5.73 5.64 -6.12
CA PRO A 118 7.11 6.11 -6.02
C PRO A 118 7.27 7.54 -6.55
N VAL A 119 6.54 7.88 -7.61
CA VAL A 119 6.53 9.24 -8.18
C VAL A 119 5.98 10.25 -7.18
N LEU A 120 4.87 9.93 -6.49
CA LEU A 120 4.29 10.77 -5.45
C LEU A 120 5.30 11.08 -4.34
N GLN A 121 5.94 10.03 -3.81
CA GLN A 121 6.93 10.17 -2.73
C GLN A 121 8.15 10.98 -3.18
N SER A 122 8.65 10.72 -4.39
CA SER A 122 9.77 11.46 -4.95
C SER A 122 9.45 12.95 -5.15
N ILE A 123 8.27 13.30 -5.68
CA ILE A 123 7.83 14.70 -5.81
C ILE A 123 7.76 15.37 -4.45
N ALA A 124 7.17 14.72 -3.45
CA ALA A 124 7.06 15.24 -2.08
C ALA A 124 8.42 15.59 -1.48
N MET A 125 9.46 14.81 -1.80
CA MET A 125 10.82 15.01 -1.26
C MET A 125 11.71 15.92 -2.09
N THR A 126 11.49 16.01 -3.42
CA THR A 126 12.41 16.71 -4.33
C THR A 126 11.91 18.07 -4.79
N ARG A 127 10.58 18.27 -4.89
CA ARG A 127 9.97 19.48 -5.47
C ARG A 127 9.45 20.47 -4.43
N PHE A 128 9.32 20.06 -3.19
CA PHE A 128 8.90 20.95 -2.10
C PHE A 128 10.11 21.67 -1.47
N PRO A 129 9.92 22.89 -0.95
CA PRO A 129 10.96 23.61 -0.21
C PRO A 129 11.40 22.82 1.04
N LYS A 130 12.66 23.00 1.43
CA LYS A 130 13.15 22.46 2.71
C LYS A 130 12.26 22.96 3.86
N GLY A 131 11.85 22.04 4.74
CA GLY A 131 10.92 22.31 5.85
C GLY A 131 9.45 22.17 5.51
N GLN A 132 9.08 21.71 4.30
CA GLN A 132 7.71 21.36 3.91
C GLN A 132 7.58 19.91 3.44
N ASN A 133 8.65 19.13 3.51
CA ASN A 133 8.67 17.74 3.05
C ASN A 133 7.78 16.85 3.93
N GLY A 134 7.74 17.10 5.26
CA GLY A 134 6.85 16.42 6.18
C GLY A 134 5.38 16.69 5.87
N THR A 135 5.04 17.95 5.58
CA THR A 135 3.68 18.32 5.14
C THR A 135 3.29 17.63 3.84
N ALA A 136 4.16 17.66 2.83
CA ALA A 136 3.93 16.99 1.55
C ALA A 136 3.75 15.47 1.74
N MET A 137 4.61 14.84 2.54
CA MET A 137 4.51 13.41 2.84
C MET A 137 3.28 13.08 3.70
N GLY A 138 2.84 13.99 4.58
CA GLY A 138 1.58 13.86 5.32
C GLY A 138 0.37 13.86 4.38
N ILE A 139 0.34 14.77 3.38
CA ILE A 139 -0.71 14.76 2.34
C ILE A 139 -0.64 13.49 1.50
N ALA A 140 0.56 13.03 1.10
CA ALA A 140 0.74 11.76 0.42
C ALA A 140 0.23 10.56 1.26
N GLY A 141 0.34 10.65 2.59
CA GLY A 141 -0.19 9.67 3.53
C GLY A 141 -1.70 9.44 3.42
N ILE A 142 -2.47 10.45 2.96
CA ILE A 142 -3.90 10.30 2.68
C ILE A 142 -4.09 9.27 1.55
N ALA A 143 -3.35 9.37 0.47
CA ALA A 143 -3.43 8.41 -0.63
C ALA A 143 -2.98 7.00 -0.23
N MET A 144 -2.04 6.90 0.71
CA MET A 144 -1.45 5.63 1.14
C MET A 144 -2.23 4.91 2.25
N GLY A 145 -2.90 5.66 3.13
CA GLY A 145 -3.57 5.11 4.32
C GLY A 145 -5.09 5.27 4.31
N PHE A 146 -5.62 6.41 3.84
CA PHE A 146 -7.06 6.67 3.82
C PHE A 146 -7.75 5.97 2.63
N ALA A 147 -7.21 6.11 1.42
CA ALA A 147 -7.85 5.60 0.21
C ALA A 147 -8.12 4.07 0.25
N PRO A 148 -7.19 3.22 0.72
CA PRO A 148 -7.46 1.79 0.83
C PRO A 148 -8.60 1.44 1.79
N ASN A 149 -8.78 2.21 2.86
CA ASN A 149 -9.81 1.94 3.86
C ASN A 149 -11.22 2.30 3.39
N ILE A 150 -11.34 3.30 2.51
CA ILE A 150 -12.64 3.75 1.99
C ILE A 150 -13.11 2.91 0.79
N GLY A 151 -12.20 2.17 0.16
CA GLY A 151 -12.47 1.34 -1.03
C GLY A 151 -13.65 0.39 -0.84
N PRO A 152 -13.65 -0.47 0.19
CA PRO A 152 -14.74 -1.40 0.44
C PRO A 152 -16.10 -0.71 0.66
N LEU A 153 -16.11 0.46 1.31
CA LEU A 153 -17.34 1.22 1.55
C LEU A 153 -17.94 1.77 0.24
N ILE A 154 -17.10 2.39 -0.60
CA ILE A 154 -17.52 2.90 -1.91
C ILE A 154 -17.95 1.73 -2.81
N GLY A 155 -17.18 0.64 -2.80
CA GLY A 155 -17.46 -0.56 -3.58
C GLY A 155 -18.80 -1.17 -3.23
N GLY A 156 -19.07 -1.38 -1.94
CA GLY A 156 -20.36 -1.90 -1.47
C GLY A 156 -21.53 -1.03 -1.88
N ALA A 157 -21.46 0.27 -1.62
CA ALA A 157 -22.52 1.23 -1.96
C ALA A 157 -22.83 1.28 -3.48
N LEU A 158 -21.79 1.18 -4.33
CA LEU A 158 -21.98 1.20 -5.78
C LEU A 158 -22.51 -0.13 -6.33
N VAL A 159 -22.02 -1.27 -5.79
CA VAL A 159 -22.45 -2.60 -6.22
C VAL A 159 -23.94 -2.81 -5.94
N ASP A 160 -24.40 -2.44 -4.74
CA ASP A 160 -25.78 -2.61 -4.34
C ASP A 160 -26.78 -1.77 -5.16
N SER A 161 -26.32 -0.59 -5.62
CA SER A 161 -27.19 0.35 -6.34
C SER A 161 -27.13 0.20 -7.87
N TRP A 162 -25.95 -0.03 -8.45
CA TRP A 162 -25.73 0.05 -9.91
C TRP A 162 -24.83 -1.05 -10.47
N GLY A 163 -24.53 -2.06 -9.66
CA GLY A 163 -23.66 -3.17 -10.05
C GLY A 163 -22.16 -2.80 -10.08
N TRP A 164 -21.29 -3.81 -10.15
CA TRP A 164 -19.85 -3.66 -10.02
C TRP A 164 -19.20 -2.83 -11.14
N ARG A 165 -19.75 -2.82 -12.36
CA ARG A 165 -19.23 -2.02 -13.47
C ARG A 165 -19.35 -0.51 -13.26
N SER A 166 -20.27 -0.06 -12.41
CA SER A 166 -20.49 1.36 -12.11
C SER A 166 -19.27 2.05 -11.52
N PHE A 167 -18.50 1.34 -10.70
CA PHE A 167 -17.24 1.85 -10.17
C PHE A 167 -16.24 2.22 -11.27
N PHE A 168 -16.10 1.36 -12.28
CA PHE A 168 -15.15 1.62 -13.36
C PHE A 168 -15.59 2.79 -14.25
N TRP A 169 -16.88 3.01 -14.45
CA TRP A 169 -17.38 4.22 -15.11
C TRP A 169 -17.01 5.49 -14.34
N LEU A 170 -17.22 5.50 -13.04
CA LEU A 170 -16.81 6.61 -12.16
C LEU A 170 -15.29 6.80 -12.21
N PHE A 171 -14.52 5.71 -12.15
CA PHE A 171 -13.07 5.72 -12.24
C PHE A 171 -12.59 6.33 -13.56
N ILE A 172 -13.14 5.92 -14.70
CA ILE A 172 -12.82 6.48 -16.03
C ILE A 172 -13.09 7.98 -16.05
N ALA A 173 -14.25 8.43 -15.58
CA ALA A 173 -14.60 9.86 -15.58
C ALA A 173 -13.57 10.69 -14.81
N ILE A 174 -13.15 10.21 -13.65
CA ILE A 174 -12.16 10.90 -12.81
C ILE A 174 -10.77 10.87 -13.46
N VAL A 175 -10.35 9.72 -14.03
CA VAL A 175 -9.06 9.63 -14.71
C VAL A 175 -9.00 10.54 -15.93
N VAL A 176 -10.08 10.67 -16.71
CA VAL A 176 -10.18 11.63 -17.82
C VAL A 176 -10.01 13.06 -17.33
N LEU A 177 -10.68 13.43 -16.24
CA LEU A 177 -10.50 14.77 -15.63
C LEU A 177 -9.05 15.01 -15.19
N LEU A 178 -8.39 13.99 -14.59
CA LEU A 178 -6.98 14.08 -14.20
C LEU A 178 -6.06 14.21 -15.42
N ILE A 179 -6.32 13.50 -16.52
CA ILE A 179 -5.58 13.62 -17.77
C ILE A 179 -5.74 15.04 -18.36
N LEU A 180 -6.95 15.56 -18.40
CA LEU A 180 -7.21 16.93 -18.88
C LEU A 180 -6.50 17.97 -18.01
N ALA A 181 -6.59 17.83 -16.68
CA ALA A 181 -5.88 18.70 -15.74
C ALA A 181 -4.35 18.61 -15.94
N ALA A 182 -3.81 17.39 -16.09
CA ALA A 182 -2.39 17.17 -16.35
C ALA A 182 -1.96 17.81 -17.70
N PHE A 183 -2.77 17.68 -18.73
CA PHE A 183 -2.49 18.26 -20.05
C PHE A 183 -2.41 19.78 -20.00
N LEU A 184 -3.33 20.42 -19.30
CA LEU A 184 -3.43 21.88 -19.23
C LEU A 184 -2.45 22.51 -18.27
N LEU A 185 -2.11 21.81 -17.16
CA LEU A 185 -1.44 22.44 -16.01
C LEU A 185 -0.01 21.95 -15.77
N ILE A 186 0.37 20.75 -16.26
CA ILE A 186 1.75 20.25 -16.11
C ILE A 186 2.62 20.77 -17.25
N ALA A 187 3.67 21.51 -16.89
CA ALA A 187 4.66 22.01 -17.86
C ALA A 187 5.43 20.86 -18.52
N ARG A 188 5.90 21.10 -19.74
CA ARG A 188 6.86 20.21 -20.40
C ARG A 188 8.22 20.39 -19.75
N GLU A 189 8.82 19.28 -19.34
CA GLU A 189 10.18 19.21 -18.81
C GLU A 189 10.97 18.21 -19.66
N ASP A 190 12.28 18.41 -19.76
CA ASP A 190 13.15 17.44 -20.42
C ASP A 190 13.37 16.20 -19.55
N ALA A 191 13.65 15.07 -20.20
CA ALA A 191 14.02 13.84 -19.50
C ALA A 191 15.41 14.02 -18.85
N PRO A 192 15.62 13.55 -17.61
CA PRO A 192 16.90 13.71 -16.91
C PRO A 192 18.07 13.01 -17.62
N MET A 193 17.84 11.82 -18.17
CA MET A 193 18.84 11.00 -18.88
C MET A 193 18.22 10.35 -20.13
N ARG A 194 18.40 10.95 -21.30
CA ARG A 194 17.84 10.41 -22.56
C ARG A 194 18.45 9.06 -22.96
N ASP A 195 19.68 8.78 -22.55
CA ASP A 195 20.44 7.58 -22.91
C ASP A 195 20.41 6.48 -21.82
N ALA A 196 19.53 6.58 -20.82
CA ALA A 196 19.36 5.55 -19.80
C ALA A 196 19.02 4.19 -20.44
N ARG A 197 19.80 3.16 -20.09
CA ARG A 197 19.62 1.79 -20.60
C ARG A 197 18.78 0.98 -19.63
N PHE A 198 17.82 0.24 -20.17
CA PHE A 198 16.98 -0.65 -19.37
C PHE A 198 17.74 -1.94 -19.05
N GLU A 199 17.97 -2.15 -17.76
CA GLU A 199 18.58 -3.37 -17.25
C GLU A 199 17.54 -4.50 -17.11
N GLY A 200 17.20 -5.12 -18.25
CA GLY A 200 16.15 -6.14 -18.35
C GLY A 200 16.40 -7.37 -17.45
N VAL A 201 17.66 -7.78 -17.27
CA VAL A 201 18.02 -8.90 -16.40
C VAL A 201 17.75 -8.56 -14.93
N SER A 202 18.10 -7.34 -14.50
CA SER A 202 17.81 -6.87 -13.15
C SER A 202 16.30 -6.76 -12.92
N PHE A 203 15.57 -6.27 -13.92
CA PHE A 203 14.12 -6.22 -13.86
C PHE A 203 13.51 -7.61 -13.72
N LEU A 204 13.98 -8.59 -14.49
CA LEU A 204 13.50 -9.97 -14.40
C LEU A 204 13.74 -10.56 -13.01
N TYR A 205 14.93 -10.38 -12.43
CA TYR A 205 15.19 -10.82 -11.06
C TYR A 205 14.30 -10.12 -10.03
N SER A 206 14.06 -8.83 -10.15
CA SER A 206 13.16 -8.12 -9.25
C SER A 206 11.70 -8.56 -9.42
N ALA A 207 11.26 -8.77 -10.66
CA ALA A 207 9.91 -9.23 -10.99
C ALA A 207 9.63 -10.63 -10.43
N LEU A 208 10.54 -11.58 -10.68
CA LEU A 208 10.45 -12.94 -10.13
C LEU A 208 10.62 -12.93 -8.60
N GLY A 209 11.46 -12.04 -8.08
CA GLY A 209 11.71 -11.88 -6.66
C GLY A 209 10.49 -11.39 -5.89
N PHE A 210 10.02 -10.19 -6.19
CA PHE A 210 8.85 -9.62 -5.54
C PHE A 210 7.56 -10.36 -5.91
N GLY A 211 7.39 -10.72 -7.19
CA GLY A 211 6.26 -11.49 -7.67
C GLY A 211 6.17 -12.86 -7.01
N GLY A 212 7.29 -13.58 -6.89
CA GLY A 212 7.36 -14.86 -6.20
C GLY A 212 6.99 -14.77 -4.72
N LEU A 213 7.51 -13.76 -4.00
CA LEU A 213 7.14 -13.55 -2.59
C LEU A 213 5.67 -13.18 -2.41
N LEU A 214 5.16 -12.27 -3.22
CA LEU A 214 3.75 -11.86 -3.15
C LEU A 214 2.81 -13.04 -3.46
N LEU A 215 3.16 -13.84 -4.47
CA LEU A 215 2.41 -15.06 -4.81
C LEU A 215 2.47 -16.09 -3.69
N ALA A 216 3.64 -16.31 -3.10
CA ALA A 216 3.82 -17.22 -1.97
C ALA A 216 2.95 -16.81 -0.77
N PHE A 217 2.95 -15.52 -0.40
CA PHE A 217 2.16 -15.02 0.72
C PHE A 217 0.66 -15.05 0.43
N SER A 218 0.24 -14.75 -0.79
CA SER A 218 -1.16 -14.89 -1.22
C SER A 218 -1.62 -16.34 -1.13
N ASN A 219 -0.81 -17.28 -1.64
CA ASN A 219 -1.11 -18.71 -1.59
C ASN A 219 -1.08 -19.25 -0.15
N ALA A 220 -0.21 -18.77 0.72
CA ALA A 220 -0.18 -19.16 2.13
C ALA A 220 -1.49 -18.83 2.85
N ALA A 221 -2.08 -17.67 2.55
CA ALA A 221 -3.36 -17.26 3.11
C ALA A 221 -4.55 -18.10 2.60
N SER A 222 -4.51 -18.56 1.33
CA SER A 222 -5.63 -19.26 0.67
C SER A 222 -5.52 -20.78 0.67
N LEU A 223 -4.30 -21.33 0.48
CA LEU A 223 -4.05 -22.78 0.33
C LEU A 223 -3.41 -23.41 1.57
N GLY A 224 -3.01 -22.59 2.55
CA GLY A 224 -2.25 -23.02 3.72
C GLY A 224 -0.77 -23.28 3.42
N VAL A 225 0.05 -23.30 4.48
CA VAL A 225 1.52 -23.41 4.36
C VAL A 225 2.04 -24.78 3.94
N GLN A 226 1.19 -25.82 3.92
CA GLN A 226 1.63 -27.16 3.49
C GLN A 226 1.71 -27.32 1.97
N SER A 227 1.10 -26.37 1.22
CA SER A 227 1.07 -26.44 -0.24
C SER A 227 2.45 -26.14 -0.85
N PRO A 228 2.95 -26.96 -1.79
CA PRO A 228 4.16 -26.65 -2.56
C PRO A 228 4.07 -25.34 -3.34
N LEU A 229 2.84 -24.90 -3.70
CA LEU A 229 2.57 -23.62 -4.37
C LEU A 229 2.89 -22.40 -3.49
N VAL A 230 3.15 -22.58 -2.20
CA VAL A 230 3.66 -21.55 -1.29
C VAL A 230 5.19 -21.54 -1.31
N TRP A 231 5.81 -22.70 -1.14
CA TRP A 231 7.26 -22.78 -0.94
C TRP A 231 8.06 -22.59 -2.23
N VAL A 232 7.58 -23.11 -3.36
CA VAL A 232 8.28 -22.95 -4.64
C VAL A 232 8.41 -21.48 -5.03
N PRO A 233 7.34 -20.67 -5.06
CA PRO A 233 7.47 -19.24 -5.34
C PRO A 233 8.27 -18.48 -4.27
N ALA A 234 8.19 -18.90 -2.99
CA ALA A 234 8.97 -18.28 -1.91
C ALA A 234 10.47 -18.46 -2.12
N VAL A 235 10.92 -19.69 -2.34
CA VAL A 235 12.34 -20.01 -2.54
C VAL A 235 12.88 -19.34 -3.81
N VAL A 236 12.14 -19.44 -4.92
CA VAL A 236 12.51 -18.77 -6.18
C VAL A 236 12.55 -17.26 -5.98
N GLY A 237 11.56 -16.69 -5.29
CA GLY A 237 11.49 -15.27 -4.99
C GLY A 237 12.68 -14.78 -4.17
N ILE A 238 13.01 -15.46 -3.08
CA ILE A 238 14.17 -15.14 -2.23
C ILE A 238 15.48 -15.25 -3.04
N ALA A 239 15.67 -16.34 -3.78
CA ALA A 239 16.87 -16.52 -4.60
C ALA A 239 17.02 -15.38 -5.63
N CYS A 240 15.94 -15.05 -6.35
CA CYS A 240 15.94 -13.95 -7.31
C CYS A 240 16.23 -12.60 -6.66
N LEU A 241 15.71 -12.30 -5.45
CA LEU A 241 16.03 -11.06 -4.74
C LEU A 241 17.49 -11.00 -4.30
N VAL A 242 18.06 -12.11 -3.86
CA VAL A 242 19.50 -12.21 -3.52
C VAL A 242 20.34 -11.91 -4.77
N PHE A 243 20.03 -12.55 -5.89
CA PHE A 243 20.72 -12.29 -7.17
C PHE A 243 20.49 -10.85 -7.66
N PHE A 244 19.28 -10.31 -7.51
CA PHE A 244 18.98 -8.91 -7.80
C PHE A 244 19.91 -7.98 -7.02
N VAL A 245 19.93 -8.09 -5.68
CA VAL A 245 20.76 -7.21 -4.82
C VAL A 245 22.25 -7.38 -5.13
N ALA A 246 22.73 -8.62 -5.33
CA ALA A 246 24.12 -8.90 -5.66
C ALA A 246 24.51 -8.26 -7.02
N ARG A 247 23.62 -8.31 -8.01
CA ARG A 247 23.81 -7.71 -9.31
C ARG A 247 23.81 -6.18 -9.23
N GLN A 248 22.83 -5.55 -8.50
CA GLN A 248 22.77 -4.10 -8.36
C GLN A 248 24.05 -3.49 -7.75
N LYS A 249 24.78 -4.24 -6.94
CA LYS A 249 26.07 -3.79 -6.37
C LYS A 249 27.26 -3.85 -7.34
N ARG A 250 27.13 -4.54 -8.47
CA ARG A 250 28.24 -4.83 -9.41
C ARG A 250 28.16 -4.09 -10.73
N ILE A 251 26.95 -3.67 -11.13
CA ILE A 251 26.74 -3.01 -12.43
C ILE A 251 26.91 -1.48 -12.31
N GLU A 252 27.41 -0.85 -13.36
CA GLU A 252 27.65 0.60 -13.41
C GLU A 252 26.36 1.42 -13.40
N HIS A 253 25.31 0.91 -14.06
CA HIS A 253 23.99 1.57 -14.15
C HIS A 253 22.92 0.69 -13.49
N PRO A 254 22.85 0.65 -12.16
CA PRO A 254 21.89 -0.18 -11.47
C PRO A 254 20.44 0.32 -11.69
N LEU A 255 19.50 -0.62 -11.76
CA LEU A 255 18.07 -0.31 -11.82
C LEU A 255 17.60 0.41 -10.54
N ILE A 256 18.17 0.00 -9.40
CA ILE A 256 17.99 0.64 -8.09
C ILE A 256 19.36 0.74 -7.42
N SER A 257 19.76 1.94 -7.07
CA SER A 257 21.05 2.18 -6.38
C SER A 257 21.00 1.66 -4.93
N MET A 258 21.83 0.68 -4.62
CA MET A 258 21.95 0.14 -3.24
C MET A 258 22.60 1.12 -2.25
N ARG A 259 23.10 2.27 -2.71
CA ARG A 259 23.60 3.37 -1.87
C ARG A 259 22.53 3.94 -0.93
N ILE A 260 21.25 3.69 -1.21
CA ILE A 260 20.14 4.05 -0.30
C ILE A 260 20.35 3.48 1.11
N PHE A 261 20.99 2.30 1.23
CA PHE A 261 21.26 1.65 2.52
C PHE A 261 22.50 2.20 3.26
N GLU A 262 23.25 3.11 2.66
CA GLU A 262 24.35 3.80 3.36
C GLU A 262 23.80 4.78 4.41
N SER A 263 22.63 5.39 4.14
CA SER A 263 21.96 6.27 5.08
C SER A 263 21.37 5.50 6.26
N SER A 264 21.78 5.88 7.48
CA SER A 264 21.20 5.33 8.71
C SER A 264 19.71 5.71 8.86
N HIS A 265 19.32 6.94 8.45
CA HIS A 265 17.93 7.39 8.46
C HIS A 265 17.05 6.48 7.61
N PHE A 266 17.51 6.18 6.37
CA PHE A 266 16.77 5.29 5.48
C PHE A 266 16.62 3.88 6.07
N ARG A 267 17.69 3.27 6.56
CA ARG A 267 17.64 1.91 7.15
C ARG A 267 16.66 1.81 8.31
N ILE A 268 16.68 2.78 9.22
CA ILE A 268 15.82 2.80 10.41
C ILE A 268 14.36 3.00 9.99
N SER A 269 14.08 4.00 9.15
CA SER A 269 12.75 4.25 8.62
C SER A 269 12.22 3.06 7.82
N PHE A 270 13.07 2.41 7.02
CA PHE A 270 12.74 1.24 6.23
C PHE A 270 12.24 0.07 7.10
N ILE A 271 12.98 -0.26 8.17
CA ILE A 271 12.57 -1.33 9.10
C ILE A 271 11.25 -0.96 9.80
N ALA A 272 11.17 0.24 10.37
CA ALA A 272 10.00 0.67 11.11
C ALA A 272 8.73 0.71 10.25
N GLN A 273 8.82 1.22 9.02
CA GLN A 273 7.67 1.29 8.13
C GLN A 273 7.25 -0.08 7.58
N ASN A 274 8.17 -1.00 7.33
CA ASN A 274 7.80 -2.34 6.90
C ASN A 274 7.08 -3.11 8.02
N CYS A 275 7.52 -2.97 9.28
CA CYS A 275 6.77 -3.49 10.44
C CYS A 275 5.38 -2.83 10.57
N LEU A 276 5.31 -1.51 10.38
CA LEU A 276 4.05 -0.75 10.40
C LEU A 276 3.06 -1.30 9.36
N PHE A 277 3.49 -1.44 8.10
CA PHE A 277 2.60 -1.90 7.02
C PHE A 277 2.21 -3.37 7.13
N ALA A 278 3.10 -4.24 7.64
CA ALA A 278 2.76 -5.61 7.96
C ALA A 278 1.65 -5.70 9.03
N SER A 279 1.77 -4.90 10.10
CA SER A 279 0.73 -4.77 11.12
C SER A 279 -0.56 -4.17 10.55
N PHE A 280 -0.46 -3.11 9.74
CA PHE A 280 -1.61 -2.36 9.22
C PHE A 280 -2.49 -3.21 8.30
N MET A 281 -1.91 -3.85 7.30
CA MET A 281 -2.66 -4.64 6.31
C MET A 281 -3.26 -5.91 6.92
N GLY A 282 -2.55 -6.55 7.85
CA GLY A 282 -3.10 -7.71 8.57
C GLY A 282 -4.38 -7.37 9.31
N ILE A 283 -4.39 -6.29 10.07
CA ILE A 283 -5.57 -5.86 10.84
C ILE A 283 -6.74 -5.45 9.94
N THR A 284 -6.47 -4.87 8.79
CA THR A 284 -7.53 -4.49 7.82
C THR A 284 -8.35 -5.71 7.36
N LEU A 285 -7.74 -6.89 7.35
CA LEU A 285 -8.43 -8.15 7.07
C LEU A 285 -9.00 -8.82 8.35
N ILE A 286 -8.23 -8.81 9.46
CA ILE A 286 -8.58 -9.56 10.66
C ILE A 286 -9.78 -8.95 11.39
N VAL A 287 -9.91 -7.63 11.43
CA VAL A 287 -11.06 -6.99 12.13
C VAL A 287 -12.40 -7.38 11.51
N PRO A 288 -12.61 -7.34 10.18
CA PRO A 288 -13.82 -7.88 9.59
C PRO A 288 -14.08 -9.35 9.89
N LEU A 289 -13.04 -10.19 9.85
CA LEU A 289 -13.16 -11.61 10.20
C LEU A 289 -13.55 -11.82 11.68
N TYR A 290 -13.00 -11.01 12.59
CA TYR A 290 -13.35 -11.02 14.01
C TYR A 290 -14.80 -10.61 14.23
N VAL A 291 -15.22 -9.47 13.68
CA VAL A 291 -16.58 -8.94 13.86
C VAL A 291 -17.62 -9.91 13.28
N GLN A 292 -17.40 -10.41 12.06
CA GLN A 292 -18.37 -11.28 11.39
C GLN A 292 -18.26 -12.74 11.86
N GLY A 293 -17.05 -13.27 12.01
CA GLY A 293 -16.82 -14.69 12.28
C GLY A 293 -16.89 -15.05 13.76
N LEU A 294 -16.42 -14.19 14.69
CA LEU A 294 -16.41 -14.47 16.11
C LEU A 294 -17.58 -13.80 16.85
N CYS A 295 -17.82 -12.52 16.59
CA CYS A 295 -18.88 -11.78 17.29
C CYS A 295 -20.27 -11.93 16.64
N GLY A 296 -20.36 -12.58 15.46
CA GLY A 296 -21.64 -12.76 14.74
C GLY A 296 -22.22 -11.46 14.17
N GLY A 297 -21.41 -10.40 14.06
CA GLY A 297 -21.82 -9.11 13.53
C GLY A 297 -21.98 -9.11 12.01
N SER A 298 -22.62 -8.06 11.49
CA SER A 298 -22.82 -7.84 10.06
C SER A 298 -21.57 -7.28 9.37
N ALA A 299 -21.52 -7.37 8.04
CA ALA A 299 -20.49 -6.72 7.25
C ALA A 299 -20.48 -5.18 7.41
N VAL A 300 -21.67 -4.60 7.66
CA VAL A 300 -21.82 -3.15 7.93
C VAL A 300 -21.14 -2.78 9.25
N GLU A 301 -21.35 -3.58 10.31
CA GLU A 301 -20.70 -3.36 11.62
C GLU A 301 -19.17 -3.49 11.52
N ALA A 302 -18.68 -4.45 10.76
CA ALA A 302 -17.25 -4.58 10.47
C ALA A 302 -16.70 -3.32 9.77
N GLY A 303 -17.46 -2.72 8.84
CA GLY A 303 -17.12 -1.47 8.19
C GLY A 303 -17.12 -0.27 9.15
N ILE A 304 -18.11 -0.18 10.03
CA ILE A 304 -18.25 0.89 11.03
C ILE A 304 -17.00 0.97 11.93
N ALA A 305 -16.39 -0.16 12.27
CA ALA A 305 -15.17 -0.20 13.07
C ALA A 305 -14.01 0.61 12.47
N PHE A 306 -13.99 0.83 11.15
CA PHE A 306 -12.94 1.59 10.48
C PHE A 306 -13.29 3.05 10.20
N ILE A 307 -14.58 3.41 10.20
CA ILE A 307 -15.04 4.75 9.78
C ILE A 307 -14.37 5.88 10.57
N PRO A 308 -14.36 5.88 11.93
CA PRO A 308 -13.77 7.00 12.67
C PRO A 308 -12.26 7.14 12.41
N ALA A 309 -11.52 6.03 12.39
CA ALA A 309 -10.09 6.03 12.07
C ALA A 309 -9.83 6.60 10.68
N THR A 310 -10.67 6.24 9.71
CA THR A 310 -10.57 6.66 8.32
C THR A 310 -10.84 8.15 8.17
N ILE A 311 -11.89 8.68 8.81
CA ILE A 311 -12.21 10.12 8.80
C ILE A 311 -11.08 10.91 9.45
N LEU A 312 -10.61 10.47 10.61
CA LEU A 312 -9.52 11.16 11.33
C LEU A 312 -8.21 11.12 10.55
N ALA A 313 -7.95 10.11 9.75
CA ALA A 313 -6.75 10.03 8.93
C ALA A 313 -6.59 11.22 7.96
N VAL A 314 -7.71 11.77 7.43
CA VAL A 314 -7.69 12.94 6.54
C VAL A 314 -7.09 14.17 7.24
N VAL A 315 -7.33 14.31 8.53
CA VAL A 315 -6.82 15.42 9.34
C VAL A 315 -5.46 15.08 9.94
N VAL A 316 -5.33 13.88 10.51
CA VAL A 316 -4.13 13.46 11.25
C VAL A 316 -2.91 13.34 10.33
N ASN A 317 -3.05 12.82 9.11
CA ASN A 317 -1.93 12.71 8.17
C ASN A 317 -1.26 14.07 7.86
N PRO A 318 -1.98 15.10 7.37
CA PRO A 318 -1.37 16.41 7.11
C PRO A 318 -0.89 17.09 8.38
N LEU A 319 -1.66 16.99 9.49
CA LEU A 319 -1.31 17.61 10.77
C LEU A 319 0.02 17.04 11.31
N ALA A 320 0.20 15.72 11.28
CA ALA A 320 1.45 15.08 11.68
C ALA A 320 2.63 15.52 10.80
N GLY A 321 2.40 15.68 9.49
CA GLY A 321 3.40 16.23 8.57
C GLY A 321 3.81 17.67 8.92
N ILE A 322 2.83 18.55 9.13
CA ILE A 322 3.05 19.96 9.54
C ILE A 322 3.77 20.02 10.88
N LEU A 323 3.35 19.23 11.86
CA LEU A 323 4.02 19.17 13.15
C LEU A 323 5.46 18.68 13.01
N SER A 324 5.69 17.67 12.20
CA SER A 324 7.04 17.15 11.92
C SER A 324 7.97 18.21 11.31
N ASP A 325 7.44 19.06 10.41
CA ASP A 325 8.20 20.16 9.82
C ASP A 325 8.52 21.26 10.85
N LYS A 326 7.64 21.50 11.85
CA LYS A 326 7.79 22.57 12.85
C LYS A 326 8.61 22.18 14.07
N VAL A 327 8.35 20.99 14.63
CA VAL A 327 8.96 20.56 15.91
C VAL A 327 9.97 19.41 15.73
N GLY A 328 10.19 18.99 14.48
CA GLY A 328 11.03 17.86 14.14
C GLY A 328 10.26 16.53 14.12
N ALA A 329 10.80 15.56 13.40
CA ALA A 329 10.15 14.27 13.20
C ALA A 329 10.06 13.44 14.49
N ARG A 330 11.08 13.50 15.36
CA ARG A 330 11.23 12.65 16.56
C ARG A 330 10.02 12.66 17.48
N PRO A 331 9.57 13.80 18.05
CA PRO A 331 8.44 13.80 18.97
C PRO A 331 7.16 13.30 18.33
N VAL A 332 6.92 13.67 17.06
CA VAL A 332 5.72 13.27 16.32
C VAL A 332 5.68 11.76 16.11
N VAL A 333 6.78 11.16 15.64
CA VAL A 333 6.82 9.70 15.39
C VAL A 333 6.79 8.88 16.67
N ILE A 334 7.33 9.39 17.80
CA ILE A 334 7.24 8.70 19.12
C ILE A 334 5.79 8.67 19.59
N VAL A 335 5.08 9.80 19.58
CA VAL A 335 3.67 9.87 19.98
C VAL A 335 2.81 9.00 19.07
N ALA A 336 3.03 9.07 17.77
CA ALA A 336 2.31 8.26 16.80
C ALA A 336 2.55 6.75 16.98
N ALA A 337 3.82 6.34 17.24
CA ALA A 337 4.16 4.94 17.52
C ALA A 337 3.58 4.46 18.86
N ALA A 338 3.50 5.33 19.87
CA ALA A 338 2.85 5.02 21.14
C ALA A 338 1.34 4.79 20.94
N LEU A 339 0.64 5.67 20.20
CA LEU A 339 -0.78 5.49 19.85
C LEU A 339 -1.02 4.20 19.08
N LEU A 340 -0.17 3.91 18.08
CA LEU A 340 -0.22 2.65 17.34
C LEU A 340 -0.10 1.45 18.26
N THR A 341 0.88 1.48 19.18
CA THR A 341 1.18 0.36 20.10
C THR A 341 0.05 0.19 21.12
N VAL A 342 -0.43 1.27 21.73
CA VAL A 342 -1.55 1.23 22.68
C VAL A 342 -2.79 0.65 22.03
N GLY A 343 -3.16 1.14 20.82
CA GLY A 343 -4.30 0.61 20.09
C GLY A 343 -4.12 -0.86 19.68
N ALA A 344 -2.93 -1.26 19.23
CA ALA A 344 -2.67 -2.65 18.85
C ALA A 344 -2.67 -3.61 20.05
N VAL A 345 -2.07 -3.19 21.17
CA VAL A 345 -2.06 -3.98 22.42
C VAL A 345 -3.48 -4.11 22.98
N SER A 346 -4.27 -3.03 23.02
CA SER A 346 -5.66 -3.11 23.48
C SER A 346 -6.49 -4.11 22.67
N MET A 347 -6.30 -4.16 21.35
CA MET A 347 -7.00 -5.13 20.49
C MET A 347 -6.62 -6.59 20.78
N ALA A 348 -5.43 -6.87 21.30
CA ALA A 348 -5.01 -8.22 21.66
C ALA A 348 -5.78 -8.82 22.88
N PHE A 349 -6.54 -7.99 23.59
CA PHE A 349 -7.40 -8.43 24.70
C PHE A 349 -8.90 -8.53 24.33
N MET A 350 -9.26 -8.29 23.06
CA MET A 350 -10.66 -8.42 22.62
C MET A 350 -11.10 -9.88 22.62
N ASP A 351 -12.36 -10.09 23.00
CA ASP A 351 -13.04 -11.39 23.01
C ASP A 351 -14.41 -11.31 22.31
N GLU A 352 -15.16 -12.39 22.33
CA GLU A 352 -16.49 -12.48 21.72
C GLU A 352 -17.54 -11.54 22.35
N ASN A 353 -17.32 -11.11 23.60
CA ASN A 353 -18.21 -10.23 24.34
C ASN A 353 -17.83 -8.75 24.21
N THR A 354 -16.72 -8.44 23.54
CA THR A 354 -16.25 -7.07 23.37
C THR A 354 -17.24 -6.28 22.50
N PRO A 355 -17.86 -5.20 23.03
CA PRO A 355 -18.85 -4.45 22.29
C PRO A 355 -18.22 -3.71 21.10
N LEU A 356 -18.99 -3.57 20.02
CA LEU A 356 -18.54 -2.95 18.77
C LEU A 356 -17.94 -1.53 18.96
N TRP A 357 -18.53 -0.72 19.85
CA TRP A 357 -18.01 0.62 20.13
C TRP A 357 -16.57 0.60 20.69
N MET A 358 -16.26 -0.42 21.49
CA MET A 358 -14.92 -0.59 22.07
C MET A 358 -13.91 -1.04 20.99
N THR A 359 -14.29 -2.01 20.15
CA THR A 359 -13.52 -2.40 18.96
C THR A 359 -13.23 -1.18 18.06
N THR A 360 -14.27 -0.37 17.81
CA THR A 360 -14.16 0.86 17.02
C THR A 360 -13.22 1.88 17.67
N LEU A 361 -13.27 2.07 18.98
CA LEU A 361 -12.40 2.98 19.70
C LEU A 361 -10.94 2.53 19.63
N MET A 362 -10.66 1.24 19.90
CA MET A 362 -9.30 0.67 19.85
C MET A 362 -8.72 0.78 18.44
N GLN A 363 -9.52 0.44 17.42
CA GLN A 363 -9.12 0.58 16.01
C GLN A 363 -8.89 2.04 15.63
N THR A 364 -9.66 2.98 16.19
CA THR A 364 -9.49 4.42 15.95
C THR A 364 -8.17 4.92 16.52
N VAL A 365 -7.86 4.60 17.77
CA VAL A 365 -6.57 4.98 18.41
C VAL A 365 -5.40 4.42 17.62
N ARG A 366 -5.48 3.14 17.24
CA ARG A 366 -4.47 2.49 16.40
C ARG A 366 -4.34 3.17 15.03
N GLY A 367 -5.46 3.44 14.36
CA GLY A 367 -5.51 4.10 13.05
C GLY A 367 -4.93 5.52 13.05
N MET A 368 -5.15 6.29 14.12
CA MET A 368 -4.49 7.58 14.31
C MET A 368 -2.97 7.43 14.39
N GLY A 369 -2.48 6.42 15.12
CA GLY A 369 -1.05 6.10 15.18
C GLY A 369 -0.46 5.76 13.82
N VAL A 370 -1.13 4.90 13.04
CA VAL A 370 -0.73 4.57 11.65
C VAL A 370 -0.64 5.83 10.80
N SER A 371 -1.71 6.62 10.80
CA SER A 371 -1.81 7.83 9.97
C SER A 371 -0.73 8.86 10.32
N ALA A 372 -0.49 9.10 11.61
CA ALA A 372 0.52 10.05 12.06
C ALA A 372 1.96 9.59 11.80
N LEU A 373 2.21 8.27 11.62
CA LEU A 373 3.54 7.72 11.37
C LEU A 373 3.97 7.78 9.91
N ILE A 374 3.06 7.50 8.96
CA ILE A 374 3.41 7.26 7.55
C ILE A 374 4.21 8.43 6.95
N GLY A 375 3.68 9.64 7.06
CA GLY A 375 4.29 10.84 6.47
C GLY A 375 5.62 11.22 7.13
N PRO A 376 5.63 11.53 8.44
CA PRO A 376 6.84 11.98 9.15
C PRO A 376 7.98 10.98 9.12
N LEU A 377 7.69 9.67 9.31
CA LEU A 377 8.72 8.64 9.31
C LEU A 377 9.33 8.42 7.93
N ASN A 378 8.53 8.55 6.87
CA ASN A 378 9.01 8.47 5.49
C ASN A 378 9.85 9.70 5.13
N SER A 379 9.36 10.91 5.46
CA SER A 379 10.10 12.16 5.24
C SER A 379 11.45 12.14 5.96
N TRP A 380 11.47 11.74 7.24
CA TRP A 380 12.70 11.62 8.02
C TRP A 380 13.66 10.58 7.44
N GLY A 381 13.15 9.42 7.02
CA GLY A 381 13.97 8.36 6.43
C GLY A 381 14.64 8.78 5.12
N MET A 382 13.94 9.57 4.31
CA MET A 382 14.47 10.06 3.03
C MET A 382 15.33 11.32 3.16
N SER A 383 15.24 12.07 4.26
CA SER A 383 15.97 13.33 4.45
C SER A 383 17.49 13.18 4.41
N GLY A 384 18.01 12.00 4.74
CA GLY A 384 19.44 11.67 4.71
C GLY A 384 19.95 11.16 3.35
N LEU A 385 19.15 11.24 2.27
CA LEU A 385 19.50 10.75 0.95
C LEU A 385 19.79 11.90 -0.04
N PRO A 386 20.77 11.72 -0.96
CA PRO A 386 20.93 12.58 -2.11
C PRO A 386 19.68 12.58 -3.00
N ARG A 387 19.38 13.71 -3.65
CA ARG A 387 18.19 13.85 -4.51
C ARG A 387 18.17 12.86 -5.67
N GLU A 388 19.34 12.52 -6.20
CA GLU A 388 19.53 11.64 -7.36
C GLU A 388 19.00 10.21 -7.12
N ILE A 389 19.07 9.72 -5.86
CA ILE A 389 18.66 8.37 -5.50
C ILE A 389 17.32 8.32 -4.73
N MET A 390 16.61 9.45 -4.61
CA MET A 390 15.31 9.46 -3.90
C MET A 390 14.24 8.65 -4.62
N MET A 391 14.26 8.60 -5.97
CA MET A 391 13.35 7.76 -6.73
C MET A 391 13.63 6.28 -6.48
N ASP A 392 14.91 5.88 -6.43
CA ASP A 392 15.34 4.51 -6.12
C ASP A 392 14.87 4.10 -4.72
N ALA A 393 15.06 4.98 -3.74
CA ALA A 393 14.61 4.78 -2.37
C ALA A 393 13.09 4.60 -2.31
N SER A 394 12.34 5.47 -2.99
CA SER A 394 10.86 5.42 -3.04
C SER A 394 10.37 4.14 -3.70
N ALA A 395 10.97 3.76 -4.83
CA ALA A 395 10.63 2.55 -5.56
C ALA A 395 10.93 1.29 -4.75
N PHE A 396 12.17 1.17 -4.23
CA PHE A 396 12.54 0.00 -3.42
C PHE A 396 11.68 -0.13 -2.16
N PHE A 397 11.45 1.00 -1.50
CA PHE A 397 10.60 1.04 -0.31
C PHE A 397 9.17 0.59 -0.61
N ALA A 398 8.56 1.07 -1.70
CA ALA A 398 7.20 0.69 -2.08
C ALA A 398 7.07 -0.81 -2.43
N ALA A 399 8.06 -1.40 -3.12
CA ALA A 399 8.08 -2.81 -3.46
C ALA A 399 8.17 -3.70 -2.21
N VAL A 400 9.13 -3.42 -1.31
CA VAL A 400 9.32 -4.21 -0.08
C VAL A 400 8.13 -4.02 0.87
N ARG A 401 7.61 -2.81 0.99
CA ARG A 401 6.41 -2.52 1.78
C ARG A 401 5.22 -3.38 1.35
N GLN A 402 5.00 -3.55 0.04
CA GLN A 402 3.91 -4.38 -0.48
C GLN A 402 4.11 -5.85 -0.08
N ALA A 403 5.35 -6.36 -0.18
CA ALA A 403 5.68 -7.72 0.23
C ALA A 403 5.51 -7.92 1.74
N CYS A 404 5.97 -6.98 2.57
CA CYS A 404 5.81 -7.05 4.04
C CYS A 404 4.35 -6.93 4.47
N ALA A 405 3.55 -6.10 3.81
CA ALA A 405 2.11 -5.99 4.04
C ALA A 405 1.40 -7.33 3.77
N SER A 406 1.71 -7.97 2.65
CA SER A 406 1.17 -9.28 2.29
C SER A 406 1.64 -10.38 3.25
N LEU A 407 2.91 -10.37 3.64
CA LEU A 407 3.46 -11.30 4.64
C LEU A 407 2.76 -11.17 5.99
N GLY A 408 2.58 -9.93 6.49
CA GLY A 408 1.90 -9.68 7.75
C GLY A 408 0.47 -10.21 7.75
N THR A 409 -0.27 -9.97 6.68
CA THR A 409 -1.61 -10.51 6.49
C THR A 409 -1.61 -12.04 6.47
N ALA A 410 -0.71 -12.67 5.70
CA ALA A 410 -0.61 -14.13 5.60
C ALA A 410 -0.30 -14.79 6.95
N ILE A 411 0.66 -14.23 7.72
CA ILE A 411 1.00 -14.75 9.04
C ILE A 411 -0.19 -14.68 10.00
N MET A 412 -0.89 -13.55 10.04
CA MET A 412 -2.05 -13.38 10.95
C MET A 412 -3.20 -14.33 10.56
N VAL A 413 -3.52 -14.47 9.28
CA VAL A 413 -4.55 -15.43 8.81
C VAL A 413 -4.14 -16.85 9.15
N LEU A 414 -2.88 -17.22 8.92
CA LEU A 414 -2.37 -18.54 9.24
C LEU A 414 -2.51 -18.87 10.74
N VAL A 415 -2.19 -17.92 11.61
CA VAL A 415 -2.34 -18.10 13.07
C VAL A 415 -3.80 -18.32 13.42
N ILE A 416 -4.73 -17.53 12.85
CA ILE A 416 -6.16 -17.72 13.08
C ILE A 416 -6.59 -19.12 12.62
N THR A 417 -6.28 -19.50 11.38
CA THR A 417 -6.73 -20.79 10.82
C THR A 417 -6.17 -21.99 11.57
N SER A 418 -4.88 -21.94 11.94
CA SER A 418 -4.22 -23.00 12.67
C SER A 418 -4.77 -23.17 14.10
N LEU A 419 -4.97 -22.06 14.81
CA LEU A 419 -5.50 -22.09 16.18
C LEU A 419 -7.01 -22.35 16.20
N SER A 420 -7.76 -21.88 15.21
CA SER A 420 -9.19 -22.18 15.07
C SER A 420 -9.44 -23.68 14.86
N ALA A 421 -8.60 -24.38 14.10
CA ALA A 421 -8.66 -25.83 13.93
C ALA A 421 -8.48 -26.55 15.29
N THR A 422 -7.58 -26.05 16.14
CA THR A 422 -7.37 -26.57 17.50
C THR A 422 -8.55 -26.23 18.43
N ALA A 423 -9.14 -25.05 18.28
CA ALA A 423 -10.31 -24.63 19.05
C ALA A 423 -11.55 -25.49 18.74
N GLN A 424 -11.76 -25.88 17.48
CA GLN A 424 -12.85 -26.78 17.08
C GLN A 424 -12.72 -28.17 17.70
N SER A 425 -11.54 -28.62 18.09
CA SER A 425 -11.33 -29.86 18.85
C SER A 425 -11.66 -29.75 20.34
N GLY A 426 -12.12 -28.57 20.81
CA GLY A 426 -12.46 -28.31 22.22
C GLY A 426 -11.28 -28.03 23.13
N ALA A 427 -10.05 -27.99 22.58
CA ALA A 427 -8.84 -27.80 23.37
C ALA A 427 -8.53 -26.32 23.68
N MET A 428 -9.18 -25.36 23.02
CA MET A 428 -8.88 -23.93 23.14
C MET A 428 -10.13 -23.08 22.81
N ASN A 429 -10.20 -21.82 23.33
CA ASN A 429 -11.26 -20.89 22.98
C ASN A 429 -10.99 -20.24 21.62
N MET A 430 -12.03 -20.08 20.79
CA MET A 430 -11.93 -19.42 19.47
C MET A 430 -11.43 -17.97 19.58
N SER A 431 -11.79 -17.26 20.64
CA SER A 431 -11.30 -15.90 20.90
C SER A 431 -9.78 -15.83 20.98
N PHE A 432 -9.11 -16.87 21.48
CA PHE A 432 -7.65 -16.91 21.59
C PHE A 432 -6.95 -16.87 20.20
N ALA A 433 -7.56 -17.47 19.17
CA ALA A 433 -7.01 -17.44 17.82
C ALA A 433 -6.93 -15.99 17.27
N TYR A 434 -7.98 -15.20 17.51
CA TYR A 434 -7.99 -13.79 17.13
C TYR A 434 -7.08 -12.94 18.01
N GLN A 435 -7.07 -13.19 19.34
CA GLN A 435 -6.15 -12.50 20.26
C GLN A 435 -4.68 -12.72 19.88
N ALA A 436 -4.31 -13.94 19.48
CA ALA A 436 -2.96 -14.26 19.01
C ALA A 436 -2.62 -13.47 17.72
N ALA A 437 -3.55 -13.37 16.77
CA ALA A 437 -3.35 -12.57 15.56
C ALA A 437 -3.21 -11.06 15.85
N PHE A 438 -4.06 -10.51 16.74
CA PHE A 438 -3.93 -9.14 17.22
C PHE A 438 -2.62 -8.95 18.00
N GLY A 439 -2.19 -9.95 18.77
CA GLY A 439 -0.89 -9.98 19.48
C GLY A 439 0.31 -9.83 18.54
N ILE A 440 0.28 -10.45 17.36
CA ILE A 440 1.33 -10.26 16.33
C ILE A 440 1.37 -8.80 15.88
N SER A 441 0.20 -8.18 15.62
CA SER A 441 0.13 -6.76 15.30
C SER A 441 0.69 -5.88 16.43
N ALA A 442 0.42 -6.23 17.68
CA ALA A 442 0.93 -5.53 18.86
C ALA A 442 2.47 -5.65 18.97
N VAL A 443 3.02 -6.83 18.71
CA VAL A 443 4.48 -7.05 18.70
C VAL A 443 5.14 -6.21 17.60
N LEU A 444 4.57 -6.20 16.38
CA LEU A 444 5.07 -5.37 15.29
C LEU A 444 5.00 -3.88 15.63
N ALA A 445 3.92 -3.43 16.26
CA ALA A 445 3.76 -2.05 16.71
C ALA A 445 4.77 -1.69 17.80
N ALA A 446 5.01 -2.58 18.77
CA ALA A 446 6.03 -2.40 19.79
C ALA A 446 7.44 -2.35 19.18
N CYS A 447 7.75 -3.17 18.18
CA CYS A 447 9.00 -3.07 17.43
C CYS A 447 9.17 -1.70 16.78
N VAL A 448 8.10 -1.14 16.16
CA VAL A 448 8.13 0.22 15.61
C VAL A 448 8.46 1.24 16.70
N LEU A 449 7.78 1.17 17.85
CA LEU A 449 7.99 2.09 18.98
C LEU A 449 9.42 2.02 19.50
N ILE A 450 9.94 0.82 19.72
CA ILE A 450 11.32 0.60 20.20
C ILE A 450 12.34 1.19 19.20
N VAL A 451 12.19 0.89 17.92
CA VAL A 451 13.09 1.39 16.85
C VAL A 451 13.05 2.92 16.79
N VAL A 452 11.85 3.51 16.87
CA VAL A 452 11.67 4.95 16.82
C VAL A 452 12.29 5.65 18.04
N ILE A 453 12.04 5.16 19.26
CA ILE A 453 12.61 5.74 20.48
C ILE A 453 14.14 5.64 20.48
N ALA A 454 14.68 4.48 20.09
CA ALA A 454 16.10 4.20 20.18
C ALA A 454 16.94 4.89 19.09
N LYS A 455 16.38 5.09 17.89
CA LYS A 455 17.18 5.41 16.70
C LYS A 455 16.76 6.69 15.96
N VAL A 456 15.54 7.18 16.12
CA VAL A 456 15.12 8.46 15.50
C VAL A 456 15.63 9.60 16.39
N ARG A 457 16.56 10.38 15.83
CA ARG A 457 17.19 11.52 16.52
C ARG A 457 16.96 12.82 15.75
#